data_0b30027cc9c07ba9588a8b1660eaf5e5
#
_entry.id   0b30027cc9c07ba9588a8b1660eaf5e5
#
_cell.length_a   1.000
_cell.length_b   1.000
_cell.length_c   1.000
_cell.angle_alpha   90.00
_cell.angle_beta   90.00
_cell.angle_gamma   90.00
#
_symmetry.space_group_name_H-M   'P 1'
#
loop_
_entity.id
_entity.type
_entity.pdbx_description
1 polymer ?
#
loop_
_entity_poly.entity_id
_entity_poly.type
_entity_poly.pdbx_seq_one_letter_code
_entity_poly.pdbx_strand_id
1 'polypeptide(L)'
;EKLTGCKVNYTNFESNENMYSKLTGGGVSYDVIVPSDYMIDKLIDEDMLLELDYNNIPNIKYVDKKFQNLFFDPDQKYTVCYNVGTTILIYNKKLVKEKPTSWDVLWDEQYKGKVLMFNNPRDAFAIAQARLGQDFNSTDEQDWIKAAELLAEQKDKVNPVYVMDEVFNLMESGEYAFATYYAGDYVLMNENNEDLGFCIPKEDVNSFYDAFCIPKCSKNKKAGEAFINFMHEPEVALANSEYIYYRSANYTVEQNKKSSLYGNPAIYSNAKNIQYFKNLPQNTTELENRLWTEVKSGQLSVNSKKQDKKIYTECAVLGALVIVVITIKIINNSKKKKEQDLSELYD
;
A
#
# COMPACT_ATOMS: atom_id res chain seq x y z
N GLU A 1 -28.26 -17.19 6.26
CA GLU A 1 -29.07 -17.41 7.46
C GLU A 1 -30.30 -18.31 7.19
N LYS A 2 -31.11 -18.01 6.17
CA LYS A 2 -32.33 -18.77 5.87
C LYS A 2 -32.08 -20.26 5.58
N LEU A 3 -30.95 -20.61 4.94
CA LEU A 3 -30.62 -21.98 4.55
C LEU A 3 -30.09 -22.82 5.72
N THR A 4 -29.42 -22.21 6.67
CA THR A 4 -28.66 -22.94 7.72
C THR A 4 -29.19 -22.66 9.12
N GLY A 5 -30.00 -21.64 9.32
CA GLY A 5 -30.41 -21.15 10.64
C GLY A 5 -29.29 -20.45 11.42
N CYS A 6 -28.08 -20.36 10.87
CA CYS A 6 -26.94 -19.67 11.49
C CYS A 6 -27.07 -18.16 11.33
N LYS A 7 -26.82 -17.41 12.38
CA LYS A 7 -26.69 -15.96 12.31
C LYS A 7 -25.30 -15.58 11.83
N VAL A 8 -25.22 -14.68 10.86
CA VAL A 8 -23.97 -14.12 10.35
C VAL A 8 -23.75 -12.74 10.97
N ASN A 9 -22.69 -12.59 11.74
CA ASN A 9 -22.23 -11.28 12.24
C ASN A 9 -21.10 -10.79 11.34
N TYR A 10 -21.35 -9.72 10.61
CA TYR A 10 -20.42 -9.16 9.63
C TYR A 10 -19.68 -7.95 10.19
N THR A 11 -18.38 -7.86 9.92
CA THR A 11 -17.51 -6.75 10.36
C THR A 11 -16.51 -6.42 9.27
N ASN A 12 -16.26 -5.14 9.03
CA ASN A 12 -15.24 -4.67 8.09
C ASN A 12 -13.95 -4.28 8.81
N PHE A 13 -12.88 -4.27 8.07
CA PHE A 13 -11.58 -3.74 8.47
C PHE A 13 -11.14 -2.71 7.43
N GLU A 14 -10.48 -1.67 7.89
CA GLU A 14 -9.92 -0.62 7.03
C GLU A 14 -8.68 -1.10 6.26
N SER A 15 -7.93 -2.05 6.87
CA SER A 15 -6.72 -2.64 6.28
C SER A 15 -6.45 -4.03 6.83
N ASN A 16 -5.61 -4.79 6.12
CA ASN A 16 -5.11 -6.09 6.58
C ASN A 16 -4.37 -5.98 7.92
N GLU A 17 -3.60 -4.91 8.15
CA GLU A 17 -2.86 -4.65 9.38
C GLU A 17 -3.82 -4.41 10.56
N ASN A 18 -4.91 -3.70 10.32
CA ASN A 18 -5.96 -3.48 11.33
C ASN A 18 -6.64 -4.81 11.70
N MET A 19 -6.97 -5.64 10.72
CA MET A 19 -7.50 -6.98 10.94
C MET A 19 -6.51 -7.85 11.73
N TYR A 20 -5.24 -7.89 11.32
CA TYR A 20 -4.18 -8.64 11.98
C TYR A 20 -4.00 -8.21 13.44
N SER A 21 -3.95 -6.91 13.70
CA SER A 21 -3.84 -6.37 15.06
C SER A 21 -4.99 -6.80 15.97
N LYS A 22 -6.22 -6.82 15.45
CA LYS A 22 -7.40 -7.28 16.20
C LYS A 22 -7.35 -8.79 16.45
N LEU A 23 -6.90 -9.56 15.45
CA LEU A 23 -6.79 -11.02 15.55
C LEU A 23 -5.75 -11.45 16.59
N THR A 24 -4.57 -10.78 16.60
CA THR A 24 -3.47 -11.06 17.52
C THR A 24 -3.68 -10.46 18.91
N GLY A 25 -4.39 -9.35 19.03
CA GLY A 25 -4.65 -8.67 20.31
C GLY A 25 -5.53 -9.44 21.27
N GLY A 26 -6.18 -10.52 20.82
CA GLY A 26 -7.05 -11.39 21.60
C GLY A 26 -8.32 -10.68 22.10
N GLY A 27 -9.42 -11.26 22.19
CA GLY A 27 -10.69 -10.64 22.60
C GLY A 27 -11.75 -10.64 21.52
N VAL A 28 -11.38 -10.96 20.28
CA VAL A 28 -12.30 -11.22 19.18
C VAL A 28 -12.06 -12.63 18.64
N SER A 29 -13.15 -13.29 18.25
CA SER A 29 -13.10 -14.59 17.57
C SER A 29 -13.84 -14.43 16.26
N TYR A 30 -13.15 -14.71 15.15
CA TYR A 30 -13.71 -14.73 13.81
C TYR A 30 -13.82 -16.18 13.34
N ASP A 31 -14.90 -16.51 12.63
CA ASP A 31 -15.08 -17.85 12.06
C ASP A 31 -14.59 -17.90 10.61
N VAL A 32 -14.65 -16.78 9.90
CA VAL A 32 -14.11 -16.60 8.55
C VAL A 32 -13.52 -15.20 8.46
N ILE A 33 -12.36 -15.08 7.82
CA ILE A 33 -11.74 -13.80 7.45
C ILE A 33 -11.40 -13.81 5.94
N VAL A 34 -11.29 -12.63 5.35
CA VAL A 34 -11.00 -12.47 3.92
C VAL A 34 -9.88 -11.45 3.75
N PRO A 35 -8.65 -11.80 4.09
CA PRO A 35 -7.48 -10.96 3.87
C PRO A 35 -6.92 -11.11 2.46
N SER A 36 -6.01 -10.19 2.10
CA SER A 36 -5.24 -10.26 0.87
C SER A 36 -4.04 -11.19 0.98
N ASP A 37 -3.50 -11.59 -0.15
CA ASP A 37 -2.43 -12.56 -0.36
C ASP A 37 -1.23 -12.46 0.60
N TYR A 38 -0.58 -11.29 0.72
CA TYR A 38 0.58 -11.11 1.59
C TYR A 38 0.24 -11.28 3.09
N MET A 39 -0.99 -10.94 3.47
CA MET A 39 -1.43 -11.14 4.85
C MET A 39 -1.78 -12.60 5.11
N ILE A 40 -2.32 -13.31 4.11
CA ILE A 40 -2.54 -14.77 4.20
C ILE A 40 -1.19 -15.48 4.33
N ASP A 41 -0.21 -15.11 3.52
CA ASP A 41 1.17 -15.61 3.57
C ASP A 41 1.73 -15.48 5.00
N LYS A 42 1.60 -14.29 5.59
CA LYS A 42 1.98 -14.01 6.99
C LYS A 42 1.23 -14.89 7.99
N LEU A 43 -0.08 -15.02 7.85
CA LEU A 43 -0.91 -15.81 8.78
C LEU A 43 -0.59 -17.31 8.70
N ILE A 44 -0.19 -17.82 7.53
CA ILE A 44 0.27 -19.21 7.35
C ILE A 44 1.63 -19.37 8.00
N ASP A 45 2.58 -18.47 7.75
CA ASP A 45 3.93 -18.51 8.36
C ASP A 45 3.87 -18.50 9.90
N GLU A 46 2.92 -17.76 10.46
CA GLU A 46 2.72 -17.65 11.91
C GLU A 46 1.81 -18.74 12.49
N ASP A 47 1.43 -19.74 11.68
CA ASP A 47 0.58 -20.85 12.10
C ASP A 47 -0.76 -20.38 12.72
N MET A 48 -1.39 -19.35 12.12
CA MET A 48 -2.62 -18.75 12.64
C MET A 48 -3.90 -19.22 11.94
N LEU A 49 -3.81 -20.03 10.90
CA LEU A 49 -4.95 -20.54 10.13
C LEU A 49 -5.22 -22.02 10.41
N LEU A 50 -6.48 -22.42 10.27
CA LEU A 50 -6.91 -23.82 10.27
C LEU A 50 -6.89 -24.35 8.84
N GLU A 51 -6.38 -25.57 8.64
CA GLU A 51 -6.53 -26.28 7.37
C GLU A 51 -8.02 -26.48 7.07
N LEU A 52 -8.42 -26.27 5.81
CA LEU A 52 -9.79 -26.48 5.35
C LEU A 52 -10.06 -27.95 5.00
N ASP A 53 -11.27 -28.41 5.28
CA ASP A 53 -11.75 -29.69 4.76
C ASP A 53 -12.58 -29.43 3.49
N TYR A 54 -11.96 -29.62 2.33
CA TYR A 54 -12.61 -29.38 1.03
C TYR A 54 -13.79 -30.30 0.74
N ASN A 55 -13.99 -31.40 1.49
CA ASN A 55 -15.23 -32.16 1.42
C ASN A 55 -16.45 -31.36 1.87
N ASN A 56 -16.25 -30.36 2.73
CA ASN A 56 -17.28 -29.41 3.16
C ASN A 56 -17.41 -28.21 2.21
N ILE A 57 -16.52 -28.08 1.21
CA ILE A 57 -16.48 -26.96 0.25
C ILE A 57 -16.55 -27.50 -1.20
N PRO A 58 -17.57 -28.29 -1.59
CA PRO A 58 -17.66 -28.86 -2.93
C PRO A 58 -17.73 -27.81 -4.06
N ASN A 59 -18.07 -26.56 -3.75
CA ASN A 59 -18.12 -25.48 -4.72
C ASN A 59 -16.74 -24.93 -5.10
N ILE A 60 -15.65 -25.43 -4.51
CA ILE A 60 -14.30 -25.20 -4.98
C ILE A 60 -14.14 -25.54 -6.48
N LYS A 61 -14.95 -26.45 -6.99
CA LYS A 61 -15.02 -26.79 -8.43
C LYS A 61 -15.34 -25.62 -9.35
N TYR A 62 -15.98 -24.57 -8.82
CA TYR A 62 -16.30 -23.34 -9.57
C TYR A 62 -15.18 -22.29 -9.50
N VAL A 63 -14.22 -22.44 -8.61
CA VAL A 63 -13.02 -21.57 -8.59
C VAL A 63 -12.15 -21.93 -9.80
N ASP A 64 -11.81 -20.94 -10.62
CA ASP A 64 -10.96 -21.14 -11.79
C ASP A 64 -9.59 -21.71 -11.35
N LYS A 65 -9.08 -22.67 -12.11
CA LYS A 65 -7.80 -23.33 -11.83
C LYS A 65 -6.63 -22.37 -11.69
N LYS A 66 -6.67 -21.22 -12.39
CA LYS A 66 -5.65 -20.17 -12.27
C LYS A 66 -5.65 -19.46 -10.92
N PHE A 67 -6.71 -19.61 -10.13
CA PHE A 67 -6.88 -19.07 -8.78
C PHE A 67 -6.83 -20.14 -7.69
N GLN A 68 -6.32 -21.32 -8.04
CA GLN A 68 -6.05 -22.41 -7.11
C GLN A 68 -4.53 -22.58 -6.98
N ASN A 69 -4.07 -23.13 -5.85
CA ASN A 69 -2.65 -23.35 -5.58
C ASN A 69 -1.79 -22.08 -5.75
N LEU A 70 -2.30 -20.95 -5.23
CA LEU A 70 -1.65 -19.66 -5.32
C LEU A 70 -0.35 -19.64 -4.51
N PHE A 71 0.56 -18.71 -4.83
CA PHE A 71 1.92 -18.67 -4.29
C PHE A 71 1.98 -18.63 -2.75
N PHE A 72 0.96 -18.10 -2.09
CA PHE A 72 0.86 -18.03 -0.63
C PHE A 72 0.25 -19.30 0.01
N ASP A 73 -0.41 -20.15 -0.76
CA ASP A 73 -0.97 -21.43 -0.32
C ASP A 73 -0.84 -22.49 -1.44
N PRO A 74 0.41 -22.88 -1.79
CA PRO A 74 0.68 -23.70 -2.97
C PRO A 74 0.10 -25.12 -2.88
N ASP A 75 -0.11 -25.62 -1.67
CA ASP A 75 -0.73 -26.92 -1.42
C ASP A 75 -2.26 -26.85 -1.30
N GLN A 76 -2.85 -25.64 -1.42
CA GLN A 76 -4.29 -25.41 -1.27
C GLN A 76 -4.83 -25.96 0.06
N LYS A 77 -4.21 -25.63 1.19
CA LYS A 77 -4.62 -26.16 2.49
C LYS A 77 -5.52 -25.23 3.29
N TYR A 78 -5.33 -23.91 3.12
CA TYR A 78 -5.86 -22.91 4.04
C TYR A 78 -6.90 -21.98 3.43
N THR A 79 -6.95 -21.89 2.09
CA THR A 79 -7.66 -20.78 1.44
C THR A 79 -8.55 -21.20 0.30
N VAL A 80 -9.62 -20.42 0.08
CA VAL A 80 -10.39 -20.44 -1.17
C VAL A 80 -10.41 -19.01 -1.72
N CYS A 81 -9.79 -18.81 -2.89
CA CYS A 81 -9.74 -17.50 -3.53
C CYS A 81 -11.14 -16.95 -3.78
N TYR A 82 -11.35 -15.70 -3.41
CA TYR A 82 -12.65 -15.03 -3.49
C TYR A 82 -12.71 -14.06 -4.65
N ASN A 83 -11.80 -13.09 -4.66
CA ASN A 83 -11.73 -12.09 -5.72
C ASN A 83 -10.29 -11.73 -6.09
N VAL A 84 -10.16 -10.94 -7.15
CA VAL A 84 -8.88 -10.41 -7.65
C VAL A 84 -9.05 -8.93 -7.89
N GLY A 85 -8.13 -8.13 -7.36
CA GLY A 85 -8.07 -6.70 -7.58
C GLY A 85 -6.78 -6.26 -8.23
N THR A 86 -6.76 -5.01 -8.68
CA THR A 86 -5.56 -4.36 -9.25
C THR A 86 -5.58 -2.90 -8.86
N THR A 87 -4.45 -2.38 -8.43
CA THR A 87 -4.26 -0.95 -8.18
C THR A 87 -4.19 -0.19 -9.50
N ILE A 88 -4.92 0.89 -9.61
CA ILE A 88 -5.00 1.74 -10.81
C ILE A 88 -4.85 3.22 -10.47
N LEU A 89 -4.62 4.01 -11.49
CA LEU A 89 -4.69 5.47 -11.44
C LEU A 89 -6.07 5.92 -11.91
N ILE A 90 -6.82 6.57 -11.03
CA ILE A 90 -8.12 7.20 -11.33
C ILE A 90 -7.86 8.68 -11.63
N TYR A 91 -8.54 9.23 -12.61
CA TYR A 91 -8.40 10.65 -12.98
C TYR A 91 -9.74 11.29 -13.34
N ASN A 92 -9.86 12.58 -13.11
CA ASN A 92 -11.02 13.38 -13.47
C ASN A 92 -10.82 14.02 -14.85
N LYS A 93 -11.62 13.62 -15.85
CA LYS A 93 -11.56 14.10 -17.24
C LYS A 93 -11.81 15.59 -17.40
N LYS A 94 -12.46 16.25 -16.43
CA LYS A 94 -12.67 17.71 -16.45
C LYS A 94 -11.43 18.47 -16.03
N LEU A 95 -10.63 17.90 -15.13
CA LEU A 95 -9.43 18.53 -14.60
C LEU A 95 -8.16 18.12 -15.37
N VAL A 96 -8.16 16.91 -15.93
CA VAL A 96 -7.03 16.30 -16.63
C VAL A 96 -7.38 16.19 -18.13
N LYS A 97 -6.71 16.98 -18.96
CA LYS A 97 -7.03 17.08 -20.40
C LYS A 97 -6.62 15.85 -21.20
N GLU A 98 -5.50 15.24 -20.83
CA GLU A 98 -4.95 14.08 -21.54
C GLU A 98 -5.00 12.86 -20.62
N LYS A 99 -5.42 11.72 -21.18
CA LYS A 99 -5.44 10.46 -20.44
C LYS A 99 -4.03 10.13 -19.93
N PRO A 100 -3.82 9.98 -18.61
CA PRO A 100 -2.52 9.61 -18.06
C PRO A 100 -2.11 8.20 -18.50
N THR A 101 -0.80 7.94 -18.53
CA THR A 101 -0.24 6.62 -18.88
C THR A 101 0.85 6.16 -17.91
N SER A 102 1.15 6.95 -16.88
CA SER A 102 2.27 6.76 -15.96
C SER A 102 1.91 7.26 -14.57
N TRP A 103 2.50 6.66 -13.54
CA TRP A 103 2.46 7.19 -12.19
C TRP A 103 3.12 8.56 -12.04
N ASP A 104 3.95 9.00 -13.01
CA ASP A 104 4.65 10.29 -12.99
C ASP A 104 3.74 11.50 -12.77
N VAL A 105 2.49 11.43 -13.23
CA VAL A 105 1.51 12.51 -13.07
C VAL A 105 1.19 12.84 -11.61
N LEU A 106 1.42 11.88 -10.70
CA LEU A 106 1.23 12.08 -9.27
C LEU A 106 2.32 12.95 -8.62
N TRP A 107 3.37 13.32 -9.37
CA TRP A 107 4.44 14.25 -8.98
C TRP A 107 4.40 15.58 -9.73
N ASP A 108 3.37 15.79 -10.55
CA ASP A 108 3.23 17.03 -11.35
C ASP A 108 2.67 18.18 -10.49
N GLU A 109 3.49 19.20 -10.29
CA GLU A 109 3.19 20.35 -9.43
C GLU A 109 1.93 21.12 -9.86
N GLN A 110 1.50 21.01 -11.12
CA GLN A 110 0.26 21.65 -11.60
C GLN A 110 -0.99 21.13 -10.85
N TYR A 111 -0.92 19.91 -10.28
CA TYR A 111 -2.00 19.29 -9.52
C TYR A 111 -1.80 19.38 -8.01
N LYS A 112 -1.05 20.36 -7.53
CA LYS A 112 -0.81 20.56 -6.09
C LYS A 112 -2.12 20.67 -5.31
N GLY A 113 -2.25 19.84 -4.28
CA GLY A 113 -3.47 19.72 -3.44
C GLY A 113 -4.66 19.05 -4.15
N LYS A 114 -4.44 18.43 -5.33
CA LYS A 114 -5.48 17.77 -6.14
C LYS A 114 -5.21 16.29 -6.37
N VAL A 115 -4.31 15.71 -5.61
CA VAL A 115 -3.93 14.29 -5.68
C VAL A 115 -4.33 13.58 -4.40
N LEU A 116 -4.99 12.45 -4.54
CA LEU A 116 -5.30 11.51 -3.46
C LEU A 116 -4.33 10.33 -3.56
N MET A 117 -3.69 9.99 -2.45
CA MET A 117 -2.77 8.87 -2.31
C MET A 117 -3.24 7.92 -1.23
N PHE A 118 -2.87 6.66 -1.34
CA PHE A 118 -3.10 5.68 -0.29
C PHE A 118 -2.56 6.14 1.07
N ASN A 119 -3.36 5.97 2.12
CA ASN A 119 -2.91 6.07 3.50
C ASN A 119 -2.40 4.73 4.05
N ASN A 120 -2.35 3.71 3.24
CA ASN A 120 -1.74 2.42 3.50
C ASN A 120 -0.26 2.47 3.07
N PRO A 121 0.72 2.18 3.94
CA PRO A 121 2.13 2.25 3.59
C PRO A 121 2.49 1.32 2.43
N ARG A 122 2.02 0.08 2.46
CA ARG A 122 2.35 -0.92 1.44
C ARG A 122 1.99 -0.47 0.03
N ASP A 123 0.77 0.02 -0.16
CA ASP A 123 0.30 0.53 -1.44
C ASP A 123 0.98 1.85 -1.84
N ALA A 124 1.19 2.76 -0.88
CA ALA A 124 1.86 4.03 -1.16
C ALA A 124 3.32 3.82 -1.61
N PHE A 125 4.06 2.94 -0.94
CA PHE A 125 5.43 2.58 -1.33
C PHE A 125 5.48 1.89 -2.69
N ALA A 126 4.52 1.00 -3.00
CA ALA A 126 4.46 0.32 -4.29
C ALA A 126 4.39 1.30 -5.47
N ILE A 127 3.66 2.41 -5.34
CA ILE A 127 3.60 3.46 -6.37
C ILE A 127 4.99 4.09 -6.59
N ALA A 128 5.73 4.38 -5.52
CA ALA A 128 7.07 4.94 -5.62
C ALA A 128 8.07 3.91 -6.16
N GLN A 129 8.01 2.67 -5.68
CA GLN A 129 8.83 1.56 -6.14
C GLN A 129 8.59 1.27 -7.63
N ALA A 130 7.33 1.25 -8.09
CA ALA A 130 6.99 1.11 -9.49
C ALA A 130 7.66 2.18 -10.35
N ARG A 131 7.60 3.43 -9.92
CA ARG A 131 8.23 4.56 -10.61
C ARG A 131 9.75 4.44 -10.66
N LEU A 132 10.37 3.80 -9.65
CA LEU A 132 11.81 3.52 -9.59
C LEU A 132 12.21 2.22 -10.31
N GLY A 133 11.24 1.41 -10.77
CA GLY A 133 11.49 0.09 -11.37
C GLY A 133 12.01 -0.93 -10.36
N GLN A 134 11.57 -0.84 -9.11
CA GLN A 134 11.96 -1.73 -8.00
C GLN A 134 10.98 -2.88 -7.81
N ASP A 135 11.45 -3.96 -7.19
CA ASP A 135 10.59 -5.04 -6.69
C ASP A 135 9.81 -4.55 -5.46
N PHE A 136 8.48 -4.72 -5.47
CA PHE A 136 7.60 -4.38 -4.35
C PHE A 136 7.90 -5.18 -3.07
N ASN A 137 8.61 -6.28 -3.22
CA ASN A 137 9.00 -7.19 -2.14
C ASN A 137 10.51 -7.11 -1.81
N SER A 138 11.18 -6.04 -2.25
CA SER A 138 12.61 -5.87 -1.97
C SER A 138 12.90 -5.93 -0.47
N THR A 139 13.94 -6.65 -0.10
CA THR A 139 14.47 -6.68 1.27
C THR A 139 15.72 -5.79 1.43
N ASP A 140 16.11 -5.07 0.38
CA ASP A 140 17.19 -4.10 0.42
C ASP A 140 16.69 -2.79 1.05
N GLU A 141 17.28 -2.41 2.18
CA GLU A 141 16.96 -1.16 2.88
C GLU A 141 17.08 0.08 1.97
N GLN A 142 18.05 0.08 1.03
CA GLN A 142 18.27 1.22 0.14
C GLN A 142 17.13 1.43 -0.86
N ASP A 143 16.43 0.37 -1.27
CA ASP A 143 15.26 0.51 -2.12
C ASP A 143 14.11 1.21 -1.40
N TRP A 144 13.88 0.85 -0.14
CA TRP A 144 12.87 1.50 0.70
C TRP A 144 13.21 2.97 1.00
N ILE A 145 14.49 3.26 1.29
CA ILE A 145 14.95 4.64 1.51
C ILE A 145 14.72 5.49 0.26
N LYS A 146 15.09 5.01 -0.94
CA LYS A 146 14.87 5.74 -2.20
C LYS A 146 13.38 5.96 -2.48
N ALA A 147 12.54 4.95 -2.24
CA ALA A 147 11.10 5.08 -2.40
C ALA A 147 10.52 6.10 -1.41
N ALA A 148 10.97 6.10 -0.15
CA ALA A 148 10.58 7.10 0.84
C ALA A 148 11.02 8.53 0.46
N GLU A 149 12.23 8.70 -0.06
CA GLU A 149 12.72 9.98 -0.57
C GLU A 149 11.86 10.50 -1.73
N LEU A 150 11.43 9.59 -2.62
CA LEU A 150 10.54 9.93 -3.73
C LEU A 150 9.14 10.33 -3.24
N LEU A 151 8.59 9.65 -2.24
CA LEU A 151 7.31 10.03 -1.61
C LEU A 151 7.43 11.37 -0.85
N ALA A 152 8.55 11.64 -0.21
CA ALA A 152 8.82 12.93 0.42
C ALA A 152 8.92 14.07 -0.62
N GLU A 153 9.55 13.81 -1.77
CA GLU A 153 9.55 14.73 -2.90
C GLU A 153 8.13 15.02 -3.41
N GLN A 154 7.30 13.97 -3.54
CA GLN A 154 5.89 14.13 -3.92
C GLN A 154 5.16 15.05 -2.93
N LYS A 155 5.34 14.80 -1.63
CA LYS A 155 4.71 15.61 -0.59
C LYS A 155 5.10 17.08 -0.69
N ASP A 156 6.38 17.38 -0.88
CA ASP A 156 6.86 18.76 -1.02
C ASP A 156 6.31 19.44 -2.28
N LYS A 157 6.25 18.73 -3.41
CA LYS A 157 5.80 19.26 -4.71
C LYS A 157 4.28 19.38 -4.80
N VAL A 158 3.57 18.31 -4.48
CA VAL A 158 2.16 18.14 -4.82
C VAL A 158 1.27 18.25 -3.58
N ASN A 159 1.80 18.00 -2.39
CA ASN A 159 1.05 17.96 -1.13
C ASN A 159 -0.22 17.09 -1.25
N PRO A 160 -0.08 15.77 -1.51
CA PRO A 160 -1.22 14.89 -1.68
C PRO A 160 -2.01 14.76 -0.38
N VAL A 161 -3.28 14.41 -0.51
CA VAL A 161 -4.15 14.01 0.62
C VAL A 161 -4.09 12.48 0.72
N TYR A 162 -3.70 11.97 1.88
CA TYR A 162 -3.66 10.53 2.15
C TYR A 162 -5.01 10.04 2.63
N VAL A 163 -5.58 9.07 1.92
CA VAL A 163 -6.94 8.56 2.12
C VAL A 163 -7.01 7.04 2.02
N MET A 164 -8.05 6.47 2.59
CA MET A 164 -8.56 5.15 2.27
C MET A 164 -9.98 5.32 1.72
N ASP A 165 -11.02 4.85 2.39
CA ASP A 165 -12.40 4.89 1.89
C ASP A 165 -12.96 6.31 1.68
N GLU A 166 -12.32 7.34 2.25
CA GLU A 166 -12.68 8.74 1.95
C GLU A 166 -12.53 9.09 0.47
N VAL A 167 -11.74 8.32 -0.28
CA VAL A 167 -11.54 8.47 -1.73
C VAL A 167 -12.85 8.50 -2.50
N PHE A 168 -13.85 7.71 -2.08
CA PHE A 168 -15.16 7.67 -2.74
C PHE A 168 -15.78 9.06 -2.79
N ASN A 169 -16.04 9.66 -1.63
CA ASN A 169 -16.66 10.98 -1.56
C ASN A 169 -15.82 12.07 -2.23
N LEU A 170 -14.49 12.00 -2.10
CA LEU A 170 -13.58 13.02 -2.60
C LEU A 170 -13.46 12.96 -4.13
N MET A 171 -13.37 11.78 -4.76
CA MET A 171 -13.37 11.68 -6.22
C MET A 171 -14.75 11.94 -6.82
N GLU A 172 -15.82 11.48 -6.19
CA GLU A 172 -17.19 11.72 -6.63
C GLU A 172 -17.55 13.21 -6.59
N SER A 173 -16.97 14.00 -5.67
CA SER A 173 -17.15 15.46 -5.63
C SER A 173 -16.63 16.18 -6.89
N GLY A 174 -15.69 15.55 -7.62
CA GLY A 174 -15.06 16.13 -8.79
C GLY A 174 -13.98 17.20 -8.51
N GLU A 175 -13.59 17.39 -7.26
CA GLU A 175 -12.60 18.40 -6.86
C GLU A 175 -11.15 17.97 -7.04
N TYR A 176 -10.89 16.65 -7.08
CA TYR A 176 -9.56 16.07 -7.19
C TYR A 176 -9.27 15.62 -8.62
N ALA A 177 -8.01 15.80 -9.04
CA ALA A 177 -7.55 15.45 -10.39
C ALA A 177 -7.19 13.97 -10.49
N PHE A 178 -6.53 13.42 -9.47
CA PHE A 178 -6.03 12.05 -9.45
C PHE A 178 -6.29 11.38 -8.12
N ALA A 179 -6.49 10.06 -8.19
CA ALA A 179 -6.43 9.16 -7.04
C ALA A 179 -5.71 7.86 -7.41
N THR A 180 -4.96 7.32 -6.45
CA THR A 180 -4.51 5.93 -6.50
C THR A 180 -5.52 5.10 -5.72
N TYR A 181 -6.13 4.10 -6.36
CA TYR A 181 -7.06 3.21 -5.66
C TYR A 181 -7.28 1.91 -6.45
N TYR A 182 -8.25 1.10 -6.05
CA TYR A 182 -8.48 -0.20 -6.64
C TYR A 182 -9.50 -0.15 -7.78
N ALA A 183 -9.32 -1.04 -8.74
CA ALA A 183 -10.10 -1.03 -9.99
C ALA A 183 -11.61 -1.27 -9.79
N GLY A 184 -12.00 -2.13 -8.82
CA GLY A 184 -13.40 -2.36 -8.49
C GLY A 184 -14.08 -1.10 -7.96
N ASP A 185 -13.41 -0.44 -7.03
CA ASP A 185 -13.94 0.78 -6.40
C ASP A 185 -14.05 1.95 -7.39
N TYR A 186 -13.14 2.02 -8.38
CA TYR A 186 -13.30 2.96 -9.48
C TYR A 186 -14.63 2.75 -10.22
N VAL A 187 -15.04 1.50 -10.49
CA VAL A 187 -16.29 1.25 -11.20
C VAL A 187 -17.48 1.81 -10.42
N LEU A 188 -17.51 1.59 -9.11
CA LEU A 188 -18.52 2.16 -8.22
C LEU A 188 -18.50 3.71 -8.23
N MET A 189 -17.32 4.31 -8.05
CA MET A 189 -17.17 5.78 -8.11
C MET A 189 -17.60 6.36 -9.45
N ASN A 190 -17.33 5.65 -10.57
CA ASN A 190 -17.69 6.10 -11.91
C ASN A 190 -19.21 6.06 -12.17
N GLU A 191 -19.95 5.20 -11.47
CA GLU A 191 -21.43 5.24 -11.52
C GLU A 191 -22.00 6.54 -10.93
N ASN A 192 -21.34 7.09 -9.91
CA ASN A 192 -21.75 8.33 -9.25
C ASN A 192 -21.14 9.58 -9.93
N ASN A 193 -20.02 9.43 -10.64
CA ASN A 193 -19.39 10.53 -11.38
C ASN A 193 -18.79 10.02 -12.70
N GLU A 194 -19.54 10.18 -13.80
CA GLU A 194 -19.12 9.76 -15.15
C GLU A 194 -17.88 10.50 -15.70
N ASP A 195 -17.49 11.63 -15.08
CA ASP A 195 -16.28 12.34 -15.45
C ASP A 195 -15.00 11.64 -15.00
N LEU A 196 -15.10 10.60 -14.17
CA LEU A 196 -13.95 9.81 -13.79
C LEU A 196 -13.51 8.91 -14.95
N GLY A 197 -12.21 8.73 -15.05
CA GLY A 197 -11.57 7.78 -15.94
C GLY A 197 -10.50 7.01 -15.19
N PHE A 198 -9.98 5.96 -15.78
CA PHE A 198 -8.87 5.21 -15.20
C PHE A 198 -7.75 4.96 -16.20
N CYS A 199 -6.60 4.70 -15.65
CA CYS A 199 -5.41 4.25 -16.37
C CYS A 199 -4.76 3.12 -15.57
N ILE A 200 -4.29 2.10 -16.29
CA ILE A 200 -3.29 1.18 -15.78
C ILE A 200 -1.96 1.76 -16.24
N PRO A 201 -1.11 2.26 -15.35
CA PRO A 201 0.17 2.85 -15.70
C PRO A 201 1.09 1.87 -16.44
N LYS A 202 2.03 2.41 -17.21
CA LYS A 202 3.03 1.61 -17.96
C LYS A 202 4.05 0.96 -17.03
N GLU A 203 4.25 1.53 -15.84
CA GLU A 203 5.06 0.97 -14.78
C GLU A 203 4.31 -0.18 -14.10
N ASP A 204 4.98 -0.87 -13.19
CA ASP A 204 4.36 -1.98 -12.46
C ASP A 204 3.17 -1.51 -11.62
N VAL A 205 2.19 -2.40 -11.50
CA VAL A 205 1.01 -2.22 -10.66
C VAL A 205 0.88 -3.41 -9.71
N ASN A 206 0.39 -3.16 -8.49
CA ASN A 206 0.02 -4.25 -7.61
C ASN A 206 -1.27 -4.89 -8.09
N SER A 207 -1.29 -6.22 -8.21
CA SER A 207 -2.51 -7.01 -8.23
C SER A 207 -2.53 -7.90 -6.99
N PHE A 208 -3.70 -8.21 -6.49
CA PHE A 208 -3.87 -8.96 -5.25
C PHE A 208 -4.98 -9.97 -5.35
N TYR A 209 -4.88 -11.00 -4.53
CA TYR A 209 -5.91 -12.00 -4.31
C TYR A 209 -6.45 -11.86 -2.90
N ASP A 210 -7.77 -11.69 -2.76
CA ASP A 210 -8.41 -11.89 -1.48
C ASP A 210 -8.95 -13.31 -1.41
N ALA A 211 -8.77 -13.96 -0.28
CA ALA A 211 -9.24 -15.33 -0.12
C ALA A 211 -9.87 -15.57 1.24
N PHE A 212 -10.91 -16.42 1.24
CA PHE A 212 -11.50 -16.90 2.46
C PHE A 212 -10.53 -17.83 3.19
N CYS A 213 -10.34 -17.60 4.48
CA CYS A 213 -9.63 -18.50 5.37
C CYS A 213 -10.28 -18.52 6.76
N ILE A 214 -9.94 -19.52 7.56
CA ILE A 214 -10.49 -19.75 8.89
C ILE A 214 -9.37 -19.61 9.91
N PRO A 215 -9.40 -18.58 10.77
CA PRO A 215 -8.37 -18.40 11.78
C PRO A 215 -8.48 -19.44 12.90
N LYS A 216 -7.35 -19.77 13.54
CA LYS A 216 -7.29 -20.76 14.65
C LYS A 216 -8.14 -20.40 15.86
N CYS A 217 -8.50 -19.14 16.04
CA CYS A 217 -9.43 -18.73 17.10
C CYS A 217 -10.88 -19.11 16.82
N SER A 218 -11.23 -19.56 15.61
CA SER A 218 -12.58 -20.00 15.26
C SER A 218 -13.02 -21.20 16.12
N LYS A 219 -14.25 -21.12 16.57
CA LYS A 219 -14.94 -22.23 17.29
C LYS A 219 -15.93 -22.97 16.40
N ASN A 220 -16.18 -22.47 15.19
CA ASN A 220 -17.24 -22.91 14.30
C ASN A 220 -16.72 -23.28 12.90
N LYS A 221 -15.57 -23.99 12.81
CA LYS A 221 -14.89 -24.34 11.55
C LYS A 221 -15.85 -24.87 10.48
N LYS A 222 -16.73 -25.83 10.81
CA LYS A 222 -17.70 -26.39 9.86
C LYS A 222 -18.69 -25.37 9.34
N ALA A 223 -19.14 -24.43 10.19
CA ALA A 223 -20.01 -23.35 9.77
C ALA A 223 -19.26 -22.37 8.86
N GLY A 224 -17.99 -22.09 9.16
CA GLY A 224 -17.09 -21.30 8.30
C GLY A 224 -16.93 -21.95 6.92
N GLU A 225 -16.61 -23.24 6.86
CA GLU A 225 -16.50 -23.99 5.61
C GLU A 225 -17.82 -24.00 4.80
N ALA A 226 -18.95 -24.14 5.47
CA ALA A 226 -20.27 -24.05 4.83
C ALA A 226 -20.55 -22.65 4.28
N PHE A 227 -20.11 -21.58 4.98
CA PHE A 227 -20.21 -20.21 4.49
C PHE A 227 -19.32 -20.00 3.27
N ILE A 228 -18.07 -20.46 3.30
CA ILE A 228 -17.15 -20.39 2.15
C ILE A 228 -17.76 -21.13 0.95
N ASN A 229 -18.30 -22.32 1.15
CA ASN A 229 -18.98 -23.08 0.10
C ASN A 229 -20.14 -22.28 -0.50
N PHE A 230 -20.98 -21.66 0.35
CA PHE A 230 -22.13 -20.86 -0.10
C PHE A 230 -21.69 -19.65 -0.92
N MET A 231 -20.62 -18.96 -0.54
CA MET A 231 -20.09 -17.80 -1.27
C MET A 231 -19.62 -18.16 -2.69
N HIS A 232 -19.31 -19.43 -2.94
CA HIS A 232 -18.93 -19.94 -4.25
C HIS A 232 -20.07 -20.59 -5.04
N GLU A 233 -21.32 -20.55 -4.55
CA GLU A 233 -22.48 -20.86 -5.41
C GLU A 233 -22.52 -19.88 -6.58
N PRO A 234 -22.72 -20.33 -7.84
CA PRO A 234 -22.64 -19.46 -9.01
C PRO A 234 -23.49 -18.20 -8.95
N GLU A 235 -24.73 -18.31 -8.47
CA GLU A 235 -25.66 -17.18 -8.35
C GLU A 235 -25.24 -16.22 -7.21
N VAL A 236 -24.70 -16.75 -6.12
CA VAL A 236 -24.21 -15.96 -4.98
C VAL A 236 -22.92 -15.24 -5.37
N ALA A 237 -21.98 -15.94 -6.00
CA ALA A 237 -20.72 -15.38 -6.48
C ALA A 237 -20.97 -14.25 -7.50
N LEU A 238 -21.96 -14.44 -8.42
CA LEU A 238 -22.35 -13.41 -9.38
C LEU A 238 -22.92 -12.17 -8.66
N ALA A 239 -23.95 -12.36 -7.84
CA ALA A 239 -24.58 -11.25 -7.11
C ALA A 239 -23.58 -10.48 -6.24
N ASN A 240 -22.66 -11.19 -5.60
CA ASN A 240 -21.64 -10.59 -4.77
C ASN A 240 -20.62 -9.83 -5.60
N SER A 241 -20.12 -10.41 -6.70
CA SER A 241 -19.15 -9.75 -7.59
C SER A 241 -19.74 -8.47 -8.21
N GLU A 242 -21.01 -8.49 -8.63
CA GLU A 242 -21.72 -7.31 -9.16
C GLU A 242 -21.96 -6.23 -8.08
N TYR A 243 -22.07 -6.63 -6.81
CA TYR A 243 -22.24 -5.71 -5.70
C TYR A 243 -20.94 -5.00 -5.31
N ILE A 244 -19.81 -5.75 -5.29
CA ILE A 244 -18.51 -5.20 -4.90
C ILE A 244 -17.67 -4.72 -6.08
N TYR A 245 -18.09 -4.99 -7.33
CA TYR A 245 -17.38 -4.64 -8.58
C TYR A 245 -15.99 -5.27 -8.73
N TYR A 246 -15.71 -6.40 -8.06
CA TYR A 246 -14.43 -7.09 -8.18
C TYR A 246 -14.53 -8.33 -9.06
N ARG A 247 -13.43 -8.68 -9.73
CA ARG A 247 -13.30 -9.91 -10.50
C ARG A 247 -13.43 -11.10 -9.57
N SER A 248 -14.47 -11.91 -9.77
CA SER A 248 -14.67 -13.13 -9.00
C SER A 248 -13.62 -14.20 -9.37
N ALA A 249 -13.19 -14.97 -8.38
CA ALA A 249 -12.43 -16.19 -8.64
C ALA A 249 -13.29 -17.31 -9.25
N ASN A 250 -14.60 -17.17 -9.21
CA ASN A 250 -15.55 -18.14 -9.77
C ASN A 250 -15.68 -17.97 -11.30
N TYR A 251 -15.25 -18.98 -12.07
CA TYR A 251 -15.24 -18.91 -13.53
C TYR A 251 -16.64 -18.71 -14.16
N THR A 252 -17.70 -19.14 -13.47
CA THR A 252 -19.07 -18.97 -13.98
C THR A 252 -19.48 -17.49 -14.05
N VAL A 253 -18.94 -16.65 -13.18
CA VAL A 253 -19.14 -15.20 -13.19
C VAL A 253 -18.39 -14.58 -14.38
N GLU A 254 -17.12 -14.92 -14.57
CA GLU A 254 -16.32 -14.40 -15.69
C GLU A 254 -16.92 -14.77 -17.06
N GLN A 255 -17.52 -15.95 -17.17
CA GLN A 255 -18.17 -16.42 -18.42
C GLN A 255 -19.58 -15.91 -18.62
N ASN A 256 -20.19 -15.27 -17.62
CA ASN A 256 -21.57 -14.80 -17.69
C ASN A 256 -21.67 -13.50 -18.49
N LYS A 257 -22.01 -13.62 -19.80
CA LYS A 257 -22.19 -12.48 -20.70
C LYS A 257 -23.32 -11.51 -20.31
N LYS A 258 -24.16 -11.88 -19.35
CA LYS A 258 -25.28 -11.04 -18.85
C LYS A 258 -24.83 -10.23 -17.61
N SER A 259 -23.67 -10.52 -17.05
CA SER A 259 -23.14 -9.76 -15.94
C SER A 259 -22.85 -8.31 -16.35
N SER A 260 -23.17 -7.37 -15.48
CA SER A 260 -22.82 -5.94 -15.62
C SER A 260 -21.30 -5.72 -15.70
N LEU A 261 -20.52 -6.65 -15.15
CA LEU A 261 -19.06 -6.59 -15.14
C LEU A 261 -18.43 -7.21 -16.40
N TYR A 262 -19.21 -7.95 -17.23
CA TYR A 262 -18.66 -8.70 -18.36
C TYR A 262 -17.88 -7.81 -19.32
N GLY A 263 -16.59 -8.13 -19.52
CA GLY A 263 -15.71 -7.39 -20.43
C GLY A 263 -15.33 -5.98 -19.96
N ASN A 264 -15.67 -5.60 -18.73
CA ASN A 264 -15.24 -4.30 -18.17
C ASN A 264 -13.71 -4.25 -18.08
N PRO A 265 -13.04 -3.30 -18.80
CA PRO A 265 -11.58 -3.28 -18.89
C PRO A 265 -10.88 -2.87 -17.58
N ALA A 266 -11.59 -2.27 -16.62
CA ALA A 266 -11.04 -2.04 -15.28
C ALA A 266 -10.98 -3.34 -14.48
N ILE A 267 -12.03 -4.14 -14.52
CA ILE A 267 -12.17 -5.39 -13.77
C ILE A 267 -11.33 -6.53 -14.40
N TYR A 268 -11.39 -6.65 -15.73
CA TYR A 268 -10.66 -7.69 -16.49
C TYR A 268 -9.42 -7.09 -17.16
N SER A 269 -8.56 -6.52 -16.32
CA SER A 269 -7.32 -5.90 -16.77
C SER A 269 -6.42 -6.89 -17.50
N ASN A 270 -5.83 -6.42 -18.62
CA ASN A 270 -4.74 -7.11 -19.33
C ASN A 270 -3.37 -6.50 -19.01
N ALA A 271 -3.21 -5.95 -17.81
CA ALA A 271 -1.92 -5.42 -17.36
C ALA A 271 -0.83 -6.50 -17.50
N LYS A 272 0.29 -6.12 -18.09
CA LYS A 272 1.45 -7.04 -18.29
C LYS A 272 2.47 -6.89 -17.18
N ASN A 273 2.50 -5.73 -16.55
CA ASN A 273 3.45 -5.35 -15.52
C ASN A 273 2.75 -5.47 -14.16
N ILE A 274 2.58 -6.71 -13.70
CA ILE A 274 1.92 -7.01 -12.42
C ILE A 274 2.96 -7.54 -11.44
N GLN A 275 2.98 -6.97 -10.25
CA GLN A 275 3.63 -7.55 -9.10
C GLN A 275 2.58 -7.88 -8.03
N TYR A 276 2.84 -8.92 -7.25
CA TYR A 276 2.02 -9.32 -6.09
C TYR A 276 2.80 -9.05 -4.82
N PHE A 277 2.12 -8.58 -3.79
CA PHE A 277 2.75 -8.47 -2.47
C PHE A 277 2.97 -9.85 -1.86
N LYS A 278 4.09 -9.98 -1.14
CA LYS A 278 4.43 -11.15 -0.32
C LYS A 278 4.60 -10.71 1.13
N ASN A 279 4.57 -11.66 2.04
CA ASN A 279 4.97 -11.40 3.41
C ASN A 279 6.40 -10.86 3.44
N LEU A 280 6.60 -9.67 4.04
CA LEU A 280 7.92 -9.10 4.23
C LEU A 280 8.53 -9.57 5.54
N PRO A 281 9.86 -9.74 5.61
CA PRO A 281 10.55 -9.92 6.87
C PRO A 281 10.20 -8.80 7.87
N GLN A 282 10.17 -9.14 9.15
CA GLN A 282 9.78 -8.20 10.21
C GLN A 282 10.61 -6.91 10.19
N ASN A 283 11.92 -7.01 10.02
CA ASN A 283 12.81 -5.84 9.94
C ASN A 283 12.46 -4.91 8.76
N THR A 284 12.05 -5.48 7.62
CA THR A 284 11.62 -4.71 6.43
C THR A 284 10.28 -4.02 6.71
N THR A 285 9.33 -4.72 7.33
CA THR A 285 8.03 -4.13 7.73
C THR A 285 8.21 -3.01 8.76
N GLU A 286 9.12 -3.18 9.73
CA GLU A 286 9.44 -2.13 10.70
C GLU A 286 10.07 -0.90 10.02
N LEU A 287 10.98 -1.12 9.07
CA LEU A 287 11.59 -0.07 8.26
C LEU A 287 10.53 0.69 7.44
N GLU A 288 9.66 -0.02 6.73
CA GLU A 288 8.55 0.54 5.96
C GLU A 288 7.68 1.46 6.82
N ASN A 289 7.21 0.99 7.97
CA ASN A 289 6.36 1.75 8.88
C ASN A 289 7.05 3.00 9.44
N ARG A 290 8.34 2.89 9.77
CA ARG A 290 9.16 4.03 10.21
C ARG A 290 9.29 5.08 9.11
N LEU A 291 9.71 4.67 7.92
CA LEU A 291 9.88 5.58 6.78
C LEU A 291 8.56 6.23 6.38
N TRP A 292 7.44 5.49 6.41
CA TRP A 292 6.11 6.04 6.15
C TRP A 292 5.73 7.14 7.15
N THR A 293 6.02 6.93 8.41
CA THR A 293 5.81 7.93 9.47
C THR A 293 6.65 9.18 9.23
N GLU A 294 7.92 9.01 8.86
CA GLU A 294 8.83 10.11 8.54
C GLU A 294 8.38 10.91 7.32
N VAL A 295 7.91 10.24 6.26
CA VAL A 295 7.32 10.89 5.06
C VAL A 295 6.08 11.70 5.46
N LYS A 296 5.13 11.09 6.17
CA LYS A 296 3.88 11.77 6.54
C LYS A 296 4.10 12.95 7.49
N SER A 297 5.02 12.84 8.44
CA SER A 297 5.36 13.93 9.36
C SER A 297 6.19 15.04 8.72
N GLY A 298 6.77 14.82 7.54
CA GLY A 298 7.69 15.75 6.88
C GLY A 298 9.11 15.75 7.44
N GLN A 299 9.45 14.79 8.29
CA GLN A 299 10.83 14.61 8.79
C GLN A 299 11.78 14.17 7.67
N LEU A 300 11.28 13.43 6.68
CA LEU A 300 11.99 13.01 5.48
C LEU A 300 11.70 13.93 4.28
N SER A 301 11.47 15.21 4.49
CA SER A 301 11.21 16.15 3.40
C SER A 301 12.51 16.57 2.69
N VAL A 302 12.43 16.78 1.38
CA VAL A 302 13.55 17.28 0.58
C VAL A 302 13.99 18.67 1.05
N ASN A 303 13.04 19.49 1.51
CA ASN A 303 13.31 20.81 2.04
C ASN A 303 14.01 20.78 3.40
N SER A 304 13.65 19.83 4.27
CA SER A 304 14.35 19.64 5.55
C SER A 304 15.79 19.22 5.34
N LYS A 305 16.07 18.30 4.42
CA LYS A 305 17.45 17.91 4.06
C LYS A 305 18.28 19.08 3.52
N LYS A 306 17.70 19.99 2.73
CA LYS A 306 18.38 21.20 2.26
C LYS A 306 18.69 22.15 3.41
N GLN A 307 17.77 22.30 4.35
CA GLN A 307 17.93 23.14 5.53
C GLN A 307 19.00 22.58 6.47
N ASP A 308 18.98 21.27 6.73
CA ASP A 308 20.01 20.61 7.53
C ASP A 308 21.39 20.76 6.92
N LYS A 309 21.53 20.51 5.60
CA LYS A 309 22.79 20.70 4.89
C LYS A 309 23.31 22.14 4.98
N LYS A 310 22.42 23.12 4.92
CA LYS A 310 22.77 24.55 5.10
C LYS A 310 23.26 24.82 6.52
N ILE A 311 22.55 24.32 7.55
CA ILE A 311 22.93 24.46 8.95
C ILE A 311 24.30 23.81 9.22
N TYR A 312 24.54 22.56 8.73
CA TYR A 312 25.85 21.92 8.87
C TYR A 312 26.95 22.71 8.19
N THR A 313 26.71 23.31 7.04
CA THR A 313 27.69 24.14 6.33
C THR A 313 27.98 25.41 7.12
N GLU A 314 26.99 26.09 7.66
CA GLU A 314 27.12 27.30 8.46
C GLU A 314 27.88 27.00 9.78
N CYS A 315 27.57 25.88 10.44
CA CYS A 315 28.29 25.44 11.63
C CYS A 315 29.78 25.13 11.36
N ALA A 316 30.06 24.49 10.21
CA ALA A 316 31.44 24.18 9.81
C ALA A 316 32.25 25.47 9.54
N VAL A 317 31.64 26.47 8.89
CA VAL A 317 32.28 27.79 8.64
C VAL A 317 32.55 28.53 9.96
N LEU A 318 31.56 28.53 10.88
CA LEU A 318 31.73 29.13 12.20
C LEU A 318 32.84 28.44 13.02
N GLY A 319 32.90 27.11 13.00
CA GLY A 319 33.96 26.34 13.63
C GLY A 319 35.34 26.68 13.09
N ALA A 320 35.49 26.82 11.77
CA ALA A 320 36.74 27.23 11.13
C ALA A 320 37.17 28.63 11.55
N LEU A 321 36.23 29.59 11.61
CA LEU A 321 36.51 30.95 12.07
C LEU A 321 36.99 30.99 13.54
N VAL A 322 36.39 30.20 14.42
CA VAL A 322 36.81 30.10 15.82
C VAL A 322 38.23 29.56 15.92
N ILE A 323 38.60 28.54 15.15
CA ILE A 323 39.95 27.98 15.10
C ILE A 323 40.96 29.05 14.65
N VAL A 324 40.63 29.83 13.61
CA VAL A 324 41.49 30.89 13.12
C VAL A 324 41.73 31.96 14.21
N VAL A 325 40.67 32.39 14.90
CA VAL A 325 40.79 33.39 15.98
C VAL A 325 41.66 32.87 17.13
N ILE A 326 41.49 31.61 17.53
CA ILE A 326 42.31 30.98 18.57
C ILE A 326 43.77 30.91 18.14
N THR A 327 44.02 30.52 16.88
CA THR A 327 45.39 30.42 16.34
C THR A 327 46.08 31.80 16.32
N ILE A 328 45.39 32.85 15.89
CA ILE A 328 45.89 34.22 15.90
C ILE A 328 46.22 34.67 17.33
N LYS A 329 45.35 34.34 18.30
CA LYS A 329 45.57 34.69 19.71
C LYS A 329 46.78 33.97 20.29
N ILE A 330 47.00 32.72 19.95
CA ILE A 330 48.19 31.93 20.36
C ILE A 330 49.45 32.55 19.76
N ILE A 331 49.45 32.87 18.47
CA ILE A 331 50.60 33.50 17.79
C ILE A 331 50.94 34.85 18.42
N ASN A 332 49.95 35.69 18.70
CA ASN A 332 50.15 37.01 19.30
C ASN A 332 50.68 36.90 20.75
N ASN A 333 50.20 35.94 21.55
CA ASN A 333 50.72 35.69 22.90
C ASN A 333 52.15 35.16 22.85
N SER A 334 52.47 34.30 21.87
CA SER A 334 53.85 33.80 21.70
C SER A 334 54.84 34.92 21.27
N LYS A 335 54.35 35.87 20.42
CA LYS A 335 55.19 37.07 20.08
C LYS A 335 55.42 37.97 21.27
N LYS A 336 54.36 38.26 22.07
CA LYS A 336 54.53 39.10 23.29
C LYS A 336 55.48 38.46 24.31
N LYS A 337 55.42 37.12 24.47
CA LYS A 337 56.38 36.43 25.40
C LYS A 337 57.80 36.50 24.90
N LYS A 338 58.04 36.36 23.58
CA LYS A 338 59.38 36.54 23.00
C LYS A 338 59.94 37.96 23.15
N GLU A 339 59.09 38.99 23.02
CA GLU A 339 59.46 40.40 23.22
C GLU A 339 59.80 40.66 24.69
N GLN A 340 59.05 40.03 25.62
CA GLN A 340 59.31 40.14 27.06
C GLN A 340 60.63 39.43 27.47
N ASP A 341 60.85 38.22 26.98
CA ASP A 341 62.09 37.44 27.21
C ASP A 341 63.36 38.19 26.63
N LEU A 342 63.16 38.90 25.50
CA LEU A 342 64.24 39.73 24.90
C LEU A 342 64.55 41.00 25.75
N SER A 343 63.55 41.65 26.33
CA SER A 343 63.75 42.83 27.17
C SER A 343 64.41 42.46 28.45
N GLU A 344 64.14 41.27 29.04
CA GLU A 344 64.82 40.78 30.26
C GLU A 344 66.30 40.34 30.03
N LEU A 345 66.78 40.21 28.80
CA LEU A 345 68.14 39.87 28.42
C LEU A 345 69.03 41.09 28.22
N TYR A 346 68.45 42.30 28.16
CA TYR A 346 69.18 43.57 27.93
C TYR A 346 69.20 44.55 29.15
N ASP A 347 68.49 44.13 30.25
CA ASP A 347 68.67 44.79 31.59
C ASP A 347 69.64 44.01 32.42
#